data_850b60545d562cdba4af22c04a0948d4
#
_entry.id   850b60545d562cdba4af22c04a0948d4
#
_cell.length_a   1.000
_cell.length_b   1.000
_cell.length_c   1.000
_cell.angle_alpha   90.00
_cell.angle_beta   90.00
_cell.angle_gamma   90.00
#
_symmetry.space_group_name_H-M   'P 1'
#
loop_
_entity.id
_entity.type
_entity.pdbx_description
1 polymer ?
#
loop_
_entity_poly.entity_id
_entity_poly.type
_entity_poly.pdbx_seq_one_letter_code
_entity_poly.pdbx_strand_id
1 'polypeptide(L)'
;MSETAARIQTPYLVAEDELDRSLRPRRLVEFVGQEGLREQLAVAIEACTARGDALDHLLLAGPPGLGKTSLAQIVAAELEVPFVQTAGPALERKGDVAAFLTALEPRSVFFVDEIHRLPRALEETFYPAMEDHRLPITVGQGAGARVVTLELPPFTLVGATTRTGLLTTPLRDRFGIQARLEPYAPEELAVIVRRSAQILEIGLEDDGARAIAARSRGTPRVANRLLKRVRDYAEVRMAGIVTAAAAQAALTMLEVDERGLDRLDREILHAICSK
;
A
#
# COMPACT_ATOMS: atom_id res chain seq x y z
N MET A 1 -18.06 -7.34 -29.09
CA MET A 1 -18.93 -7.45 -27.91
C MET A 1 -18.22 -8.39 -26.94
N SER A 2 -17.49 -7.88 -26.01
CA SER A 2 -16.82 -8.66 -24.97
C SER A 2 -17.41 -8.19 -23.64
N GLU A 3 -18.24 -9.03 -23.04
CA GLU A 3 -18.78 -8.85 -21.70
C GLU A 3 -17.63 -8.84 -20.71
N THR A 4 -17.40 -7.69 -20.13
CA THR A 4 -16.56 -7.51 -18.94
C THR A 4 -17.20 -8.35 -17.84
N ALA A 5 -16.57 -9.46 -17.47
CA ALA A 5 -16.98 -10.28 -16.35
C ALA A 5 -16.99 -9.41 -15.09
N ALA A 6 -18.16 -8.89 -14.74
CA ALA A 6 -18.39 -8.24 -13.46
C ALA A 6 -18.06 -9.28 -12.39
N ARG A 7 -16.97 -9.06 -11.63
CA ARG A 7 -16.68 -9.81 -10.42
C ARG A 7 -17.89 -9.68 -9.51
N ILE A 8 -18.61 -10.79 -9.31
CA ILE A 8 -19.65 -10.89 -8.29
C ILE A 8 -18.92 -10.80 -6.94
N GLN A 9 -18.75 -9.58 -6.46
CA GLN A 9 -18.32 -9.35 -5.08
C GLN A 9 -19.56 -9.54 -4.21
N THR A 10 -19.47 -10.46 -3.26
CA THR A 10 -20.54 -10.59 -2.27
C THR A 10 -20.63 -9.28 -1.49
N PRO A 11 -21.83 -8.75 -1.17
CA PRO A 11 -22.01 -7.48 -0.44
C PRO A 11 -21.19 -7.39 0.86
N TYR A 12 -20.91 -8.52 1.49
CA TYR A 12 -20.10 -8.62 2.70
C TYR A 12 -18.62 -8.26 2.46
N LEU A 13 -18.02 -8.72 1.35
CA LEU A 13 -16.64 -8.40 0.98
C LEU A 13 -16.48 -6.92 0.60
N VAL A 14 -17.49 -6.33 -0.02
CA VAL A 14 -17.48 -4.89 -0.37
C VAL A 14 -17.52 -4.04 0.88
N ALA A 15 -18.36 -4.38 1.87
CA ALA A 15 -18.46 -3.64 3.12
C ALA A 15 -17.16 -3.74 3.97
N GLU A 16 -16.49 -4.89 3.98
CA GLU A 16 -15.22 -5.08 4.69
C GLU A 16 -14.08 -4.29 4.02
N ASP A 17 -14.05 -4.25 2.69
CA ASP A 17 -13.10 -3.44 1.92
C ASP A 17 -13.32 -1.93 2.11
N GLU A 18 -14.55 -1.46 2.17
CA GLU A 18 -14.89 -0.06 2.45
C GLU A 18 -14.49 0.34 3.87
N LEU A 19 -14.74 -0.53 4.84
CA LEU A 19 -14.34 -0.32 6.22
C LEU A 19 -12.82 -0.24 6.35
N ASP A 20 -12.07 -1.12 5.69
CA ASP A 20 -10.61 -1.06 5.66
C ASP A 20 -10.08 0.21 4.99
N ARG A 21 -10.76 0.73 3.99
CA ARG A 21 -10.43 2.01 3.35
C ARG A 21 -10.65 3.19 4.29
N SER A 22 -11.70 3.18 5.12
CA SER A 22 -11.98 4.24 6.09
C SER A 22 -10.90 4.37 7.16
N LEU A 23 -10.22 3.27 7.52
CA LEU A 23 -9.14 3.25 8.50
C LEU A 23 -7.82 3.80 7.97
N ARG A 24 -7.67 4.00 6.66
CA ARG A 24 -6.42 4.51 6.08
C ARG A 24 -6.24 5.98 6.42
N PRO A 25 -5.02 6.40 6.80
CA PRO A 25 -4.70 7.82 6.95
C PRO A 25 -4.84 8.54 5.60
N ARG A 26 -5.33 9.76 5.62
CA ARG A 26 -5.57 10.59 4.43
C ARG A 26 -4.55 11.71 4.26
N ARG A 27 -3.88 12.08 5.35
CA ARG A 27 -2.87 13.15 5.38
C ARG A 27 -1.58 12.63 5.99
N LEU A 28 -0.46 13.26 5.65
CA LEU A 28 0.87 12.87 6.12
C LEU A 28 1.00 12.98 7.65
N VAL A 29 0.32 13.94 8.26
CA VAL A 29 0.26 14.12 9.72
C VAL A 29 -0.43 12.96 10.45
N GLU A 30 -1.35 12.27 9.77
CA GLU A 30 -2.06 11.11 10.31
C GLU A 30 -1.28 9.79 10.16
N PHE A 31 -0.23 9.80 9.34
CA PHE A 31 0.58 8.62 9.07
C PHE A 31 1.56 8.40 10.23
N VAL A 32 1.29 7.40 11.05
CA VAL A 32 2.09 7.07 12.24
C VAL A 32 3.39 6.37 11.85
N GLY A 33 4.47 6.64 12.57
CA GLY A 33 5.78 6.03 12.36
C GLY A 33 6.50 6.50 11.11
N GLN A 34 7.57 5.79 10.73
CA GLN A 34 8.40 6.09 9.55
C GLN A 34 8.87 7.56 9.50
N GLU A 35 9.28 8.12 10.64
CA GLU A 35 9.53 9.58 10.82
C GLU A 35 10.46 10.16 9.77
N GLY A 36 11.62 9.53 9.52
CA GLY A 36 12.57 10.02 8.52
C GLY A 36 11.98 10.07 7.10
N LEU A 37 11.16 9.08 6.74
CA LEU A 37 10.47 9.07 5.44
C LEU A 37 9.40 10.17 5.37
N ARG A 38 8.65 10.36 6.45
CA ARG A 38 7.62 11.40 6.53
C ARG A 38 8.22 12.79 6.37
N GLU A 39 9.33 13.06 7.06
CA GLU A 39 10.06 14.33 6.95
C GLU A 39 10.59 14.55 5.53
N GLN A 40 11.23 13.54 4.94
CA GLN A 40 11.70 13.60 3.56
C GLN A 40 10.57 13.90 2.57
N LEU A 41 9.43 13.22 2.71
CA LEU A 41 8.27 13.46 1.84
C LEU A 41 7.64 14.83 2.08
N ALA A 42 7.54 15.30 3.32
CA ALA A 42 7.03 16.64 3.61
C ALA A 42 7.83 17.72 2.90
N VAL A 43 9.17 17.68 3.01
CA VAL A 43 10.06 18.62 2.33
C VAL A 43 9.94 18.52 0.81
N ALA A 44 9.92 17.30 0.26
CA ALA A 44 9.83 17.10 -1.19
C ALA A 44 8.49 17.60 -1.75
N ILE A 45 7.37 17.34 -1.07
CA ILE A 45 6.03 17.79 -1.44
C ILE A 45 5.95 19.31 -1.39
N GLU A 46 6.41 19.95 -0.32
CA GLU A 46 6.42 21.41 -0.19
C GLU A 46 7.25 22.06 -1.30
N ALA A 47 8.44 21.53 -1.55
CA ALA A 47 9.34 22.06 -2.58
C ALA A 47 8.76 21.95 -4.01
N CYS A 48 8.23 20.79 -4.40
CA CYS A 48 7.63 20.62 -5.73
C CYS A 48 6.33 21.42 -5.89
N THR A 49 5.52 21.54 -4.83
CA THR A 49 4.31 22.38 -4.85
C THR A 49 4.66 23.84 -5.05
N ALA A 50 5.68 24.36 -4.34
CA ALA A 50 6.13 25.75 -4.49
C ALA A 50 6.65 26.07 -5.91
N ARG A 51 7.25 25.10 -6.60
CA ARG A 51 7.73 25.24 -7.98
C ARG A 51 6.64 24.98 -9.04
N GLY A 52 5.55 24.31 -8.67
CA GLY A 52 4.52 23.87 -9.61
C GLY A 52 4.91 22.61 -10.40
N ASP A 53 5.95 21.88 -9.96
CA ASP A 53 6.47 20.68 -10.62
C ASP A 53 5.72 19.40 -10.15
N ALA A 54 5.88 18.31 -10.91
CA ALA A 54 5.56 16.97 -10.41
C ALA A 54 6.59 16.56 -9.34
N LEU A 55 6.18 15.74 -8.38
CA LEU A 55 7.12 15.13 -7.43
C LEU A 55 8.03 14.13 -8.15
N ASP A 56 9.25 13.96 -7.70
CA ASP A 56 10.14 12.89 -8.16
C ASP A 56 9.48 11.53 -8.01
N HIS A 57 9.83 10.59 -8.92
CA HIS A 57 9.33 9.23 -8.84
C HIS A 57 9.74 8.55 -7.52
N LEU A 58 8.79 7.84 -6.90
CA LEU A 58 8.93 7.28 -5.55
C LEU A 58 8.84 5.74 -5.59
N LEU A 59 9.83 5.06 -5.02
CA LEU A 59 9.82 3.61 -4.81
C LEU A 59 9.59 3.30 -3.33
N LEU A 60 8.49 2.62 -3.03
CA LEU A 60 8.12 2.17 -1.69
C LEU A 60 8.38 0.66 -1.55
N ALA A 61 9.37 0.29 -0.78
CA ALA A 61 9.73 -1.10 -0.52
C ALA A 61 9.34 -1.54 0.89
N GLY A 62 9.11 -2.82 1.08
CA GLY A 62 8.89 -3.40 2.41
C GLY A 62 7.79 -4.46 2.45
N PRO A 63 7.67 -5.18 3.57
CA PRO A 63 6.67 -6.22 3.78
C PRO A 63 5.23 -5.75 3.48
N PRO A 64 4.30 -6.68 3.20
CA PRO A 64 2.90 -6.33 2.97
C PRO A 64 2.25 -5.77 4.25
N GLY A 65 1.29 -4.86 4.10
CA GLY A 65 0.50 -4.33 5.23
C GLY A 65 1.13 -3.19 6.02
N LEU A 66 2.30 -2.66 5.60
CA LEU A 66 2.99 -1.54 6.26
C LEU A 66 2.51 -0.14 5.80
N GLY A 67 1.57 -0.06 4.85
CA GLY A 67 1.00 1.24 4.45
C GLY A 67 1.52 1.82 3.13
N LYS A 68 2.23 1.06 2.27
CA LYS A 68 2.75 1.55 0.97
C LYS A 68 1.67 2.22 0.11
N THR A 69 0.54 1.55 -0.08
CA THR A 69 -0.60 2.10 -0.84
C THR A 69 -1.19 3.33 -0.17
N SER A 70 -1.32 3.33 1.16
CA SER A 70 -1.81 4.49 1.92
C SER A 70 -0.90 5.69 1.75
N LEU A 71 0.43 5.47 1.80
CA LEU A 71 1.40 6.54 1.62
C LEU A 71 1.35 7.13 0.21
N ALA A 72 1.19 6.29 -0.84
CA ALA A 72 0.99 6.77 -2.21
C ALA A 72 -0.29 7.63 -2.36
N GLN A 73 -1.38 7.23 -1.70
CA GLN A 73 -2.63 8.01 -1.67
C GLN A 73 -2.46 9.34 -0.92
N ILE A 74 -1.71 9.32 0.20
CA ILE A 74 -1.38 10.53 0.96
C ILE A 74 -0.58 11.51 0.09
N VAL A 75 0.44 11.02 -0.62
CA VAL A 75 1.25 11.88 -1.52
C VAL A 75 0.35 12.59 -2.54
N ALA A 76 -0.58 11.87 -3.18
CA ALA A 76 -1.51 12.48 -4.12
C ALA A 76 -2.45 13.50 -3.44
N ALA A 77 -2.91 13.19 -2.22
CA ALA A 77 -3.79 14.07 -1.44
C ALA A 77 -3.07 15.34 -0.94
N GLU A 78 -1.80 15.24 -0.54
CA GLU A 78 -0.99 16.41 -0.15
C GLU A 78 -0.64 17.30 -1.35
N LEU A 79 -0.42 16.70 -2.53
CA LEU A 79 -0.16 17.43 -3.78
C LEU A 79 -1.44 17.98 -4.42
N GLU A 80 -2.62 17.58 -3.95
CA GLU A 80 -3.94 17.92 -4.51
C GLU A 80 -4.06 17.54 -6.00
N VAL A 81 -3.59 16.32 -6.35
CA VAL A 81 -3.56 15.83 -7.74
C VAL A 81 -4.31 14.50 -7.88
N PRO A 82 -4.73 14.11 -9.10
CA PRO A 82 -5.38 12.84 -9.34
C PRO A 82 -4.49 11.65 -8.95
N PHE A 83 -5.13 10.62 -8.39
CA PHE A 83 -4.51 9.35 -8.03
C PHE A 83 -5.02 8.24 -8.94
N VAL A 84 -4.15 7.69 -9.78
CA VAL A 84 -4.43 6.56 -10.66
C VAL A 84 -3.67 5.34 -10.15
N GLN A 85 -4.34 4.20 -10.01
CA GLN A 85 -3.68 3.01 -9.50
C GLN A 85 -3.89 1.78 -10.36
N THR A 86 -2.86 0.94 -10.41
CA THR A 86 -2.89 -0.40 -10.98
C THR A 86 -1.94 -1.32 -10.21
N ALA A 87 -1.85 -2.57 -10.63
CA ALA A 87 -0.88 -3.52 -10.09
C ALA A 87 -0.01 -4.08 -11.22
N GLY A 88 1.26 -4.40 -10.94
CA GLY A 88 2.18 -4.97 -11.91
C GLY A 88 1.59 -6.15 -12.69
N PRO A 89 0.95 -7.14 -12.03
CA PRO A 89 0.30 -8.26 -12.72
C PRO A 89 -0.87 -7.90 -13.64
N ALA A 90 -1.46 -6.73 -13.50
CA ALA A 90 -2.55 -6.26 -14.35
C ALA A 90 -2.06 -5.59 -15.63
N LEU A 91 -0.76 -5.32 -15.73
CA LEU A 91 -0.12 -4.76 -16.92
C LEU A 91 0.54 -5.91 -17.70
N GLU A 92 -0.12 -6.38 -18.74
CA GLU A 92 0.35 -7.54 -19.52
C GLU A 92 1.00 -7.14 -20.85
N ARG A 93 0.56 -6.02 -21.43
CA ARG A 93 0.96 -5.56 -22.76
C ARG A 93 1.39 -4.10 -22.74
N LYS A 94 2.24 -3.69 -23.69
CA LYS A 94 2.64 -2.29 -23.87
C LYS A 94 1.44 -1.35 -24.06
N GLY A 95 0.35 -1.83 -24.67
CA GLY A 95 -0.88 -1.09 -24.83
C GLY A 95 -1.58 -0.76 -23.51
N ASP A 96 -1.47 -1.63 -22.51
CA ASP A 96 -2.05 -1.38 -21.18
C ASP A 96 -1.31 -0.23 -20.49
N VAL A 97 0.03 -0.26 -20.54
CA VAL A 97 0.87 0.84 -20.01
C VAL A 97 0.57 2.14 -20.75
N ALA A 98 0.47 2.08 -22.09
CA ALA A 98 0.16 3.25 -22.90
C ALA A 98 -1.21 3.86 -22.55
N ALA A 99 -2.23 3.02 -22.36
CA ALA A 99 -3.57 3.47 -21.99
C ALA A 99 -3.57 4.22 -20.65
N PHE A 100 -2.85 3.72 -19.63
CA PHE A 100 -2.73 4.43 -18.36
C PHE A 100 -1.95 5.74 -18.51
N LEU A 101 -0.76 5.72 -19.14
CA LEU A 101 0.12 6.88 -19.21
C LEU A 101 -0.49 8.03 -20.05
N THR A 102 -1.20 7.71 -21.13
CA THR A 102 -1.84 8.75 -21.98
C THR A 102 -3.12 9.33 -21.38
N ALA A 103 -3.71 8.66 -20.39
CA ALA A 103 -4.89 9.14 -19.66
C ALA A 103 -4.53 9.97 -18.41
N LEU A 104 -3.23 10.11 -18.08
CA LEU A 104 -2.82 10.89 -16.91
C LEU A 104 -3.04 12.39 -17.16
N GLU A 105 -3.49 13.07 -16.12
CA GLU A 105 -3.51 14.52 -16.05
C GLU A 105 -2.14 15.06 -15.59
N PRO A 106 -1.81 16.33 -15.86
CA PRO A 106 -0.56 16.91 -15.38
C PRO A 106 -0.39 16.75 -13.86
N ARG A 107 0.80 16.35 -13.43
CA ARG A 107 1.20 16.12 -12.04
C ARG A 107 0.52 14.95 -11.34
N SER A 108 -0.34 14.18 -12.02
CA SER A 108 -0.99 12.97 -11.44
C SER A 108 0.00 12.05 -10.76
N VAL A 109 -0.44 11.40 -9.69
CA VAL A 109 0.27 10.27 -9.09
C VAL A 109 -0.23 8.98 -9.72
N PHE A 110 0.67 8.28 -10.41
CA PHE A 110 0.42 6.95 -10.96
C PHE A 110 1.05 5.88 -10.07
N PHE A 111 0.22 5.11 -9.37
CA PHE A 111 0.64 4.08 -8.43
C PHE A 111 0.59 2.70 -9.06
N VAL A 112 1.71 1.96 -9.00
CA VAL A 112 1.83 0.58 -9.46
C VAL A 112 2.20 -0.31 -8.28
N ASP A 113 1.22 -1.10 -7.78
CA ASP A 113 1.48 -2.06 -6.71
C ASP A 113 2.17 -3.31 -7.27
N GLU A 114 3.01 -3.97 -6.45
CA GLU A 114 3.82 -5.13 -6.84
C GLU A 114 4.58 -4.90 -8.16
N ILE A 115 5.20 -3.72 -8.31
CA ILE A 115 5.87 -3.29 -9.53
C ILE A 115 6.97 -4.27 -10.00
N HIS A 116 7.57 -5.04 -9.10
CA HIS A 116 8.53 -6.10 -9.41
C HIS A 116 7.96 -7.27 -10.24
N ARG A 117 6.63 -7.32 -10.40
CA ARG A 117 5.94 -8.31 -11.22
C ARG A 117 5.66 -7.84 -12.64
N LEU A 118 6.14 -6.66 -13.00
CA LEU A 118 6.08 -6.19 -14.39
C LEU A 118 6.94 -7.11 -15.29
N PRO A 119 6.43 -7.53 -16.44
CA PRO A 119 7.27 -8.14 -17.46
C PRO A 119 8.40 -7.18 -17.89
N ARG A 120 9.63 -7.68 -18.09
CA ARG A 120 10.79 -6.86 -18.41
C ARG A 120 10.58 -5.95 -19.64
N ALA A 121 9.89 -6.45 -20.65
CA ALA A 121 9.54 -5.67 -21.84
C ALA A 121 8.64 -4.46 -21.55
N LEU A 122 7.88 -4.48 -20.43
CA LEU A 122 7.06 -3.37 -19.97
C LEU A 122 7.85 -2.40 -19.10
N GLU A 123 8.80 -2.88 -18.30
CA GLU A 123 9.71 -2.01 -17.57
C GLU A 123 10.42 -1.04 -18.52
N GLU A 124 10.91 -1.54 -19.67
CA GLU A 124 11.58 -0.72 -20.71
C GLU A 124 10.66 0.36 -21.30
N THR A 125 9.34 0.16 -21.25
CA THR A 125 8.37 1.17 -21.70
C THR A 125 8.25 2.33 -20.71
N PHE A 126 8.50 2.08 -19.43
CA PHE A 126 8.50 3.13 -18.40
C PHE A 126 9.72 4.04 -18.47
N TYR A 127 10.87 3.58 -18.97
CA TYR A 127 12.10 4.37 -18.94
C TYR A 127 11.97 5.74 -19.63
N PRO A 128 11.59 5.84 -20.92
CA PRO A 128 11.42 7.13 -21.57
C PRO A 128 10.22 7.92 -21.00
N ALA A 129 9.22 7.23 -20.44
CA ALA A 129 8.09 7.90 -19.81
C ALA A 129 8.51 8.60 -18.51
N MET A 130 9.40 8.00 -17.72
CA MET A 130 9.91 8.55 -16.47
C MET A 130 10.95 9.66 -16.67
N GLU A 131 11.84 9.50 -17.66
CA GLU A 131 12.96 10.43 -17.87
C GLU A 131 12.56 11.64 -18.73
N ASP A 132 11.89 11.37 -19.86
CA ASP A 132 11.65 12.37 -20.90
C ASP A 132 10.17 12.74 -21.06
N HIS A 133 9.27 12.15 -20.28
CA HIS A 133 7.81 12.26 -20.46
C HIS A 133 7.36 11.91 -21.88
N ARG A 134 7.95 10.86 -22.46
CA ARG A 134 7.71 10.40 -23.81
C ARG A 134 7.41 8.91 -23.87
N LEU A 135 6.46 8.57 -24.74
CA LEU A 135 6.06 7.17 -24.93
C LEU A 135 6.17 6.79 -26.40
N PRO A 136 7.25 6.07 -26.81
CA PRO A 136 7.35 5.55 -28.18
C PRO A 136 6.41 4.36 -28.36
N ILE A 137 5.48 4.46 -29.30
CA ILE A 137 4.56 3.39 -29.69
C ILE A 137 4.77 3.00 -31.14
N THR A 138 4.71 1.69 -31.44
CA THR A 138 4.78 1.19 -32.81
C THR A 138 3.37 1.09 -33.38
N VAL A 139 3.12 1.81 -34.47
CA VAL A 139 1.86 1.81 -35.19
C VAL A 139 2.02 1.10 -36.53
N GLY A 140 1.13 0.17 -36.83
CA GLY A 140 1.20 -0.65 -38.06
C GLY A 140 1.85 -2.02 -37.82
N GLN A 141 1.93 -2.82 -38.89
CA GLN A 141 2.53 -4.15 -38.88
C GLN A 141 3.45 -4.36 -40.06
N GLY A 142 4.43 -5.25 -39.93
CA GLY A 142 5.38 -5.61 -40.98
C GLY A 142 6.23 -4.44 -41.47
N ALA A 143 6.52 -4.39 -42.76
CA ALA A 143 7.37 -3.34 -43.36
C ALA A 143 6.77 -1.92 -43.33
N GLY A 144 5.51 -1.78 -43.00
CA GLY A 144 4.82 -0.50 -42.84
C GLY A 144 4.76 -0.01 -41.39
N ALA A 145 5.35 -0.71 -40.44
CA ALA A 145 5.37 -0.30 -39.04
C ALA A 145 6.26 0.95 -38.89
N ARG A 146 5.74 1.95 -38.13
CA ARG A 146 6.48 3.17 -37.79
C ARG A 146 6.35 3.44 -36.29
N VAL A 147 7.40 4.04 -35.73
CA VAL A 147 7.37 4.48 -34.33
C VAL A 147 6.81 5.90 -34.29
N VAL A 148 5.80 6.10 -33.47
CA VAL A 148 5.22 7.40 -33.13
C VAL A 148 5.52 7.66 -31.66
N THR A 149 6.09 8.81 -31.33
CA THR A 149 6.36 9.21 -29.95
C THR A 149 5.22 10.10 -29.46
N LEU A 150 4.56 9.68 -28.39
CA LEU A 150 3.56 10.49 -27.70
C LEU A 150 4.23 11.29 -26.59
N GLU A 151 3.89 12.58 -26.50
CA GLU A 151 4.27 13.41 -25.36
C GLU A 151 3.31 13.09 -24.19
N LEU A 152 3.85 12.96 -22.99
CA LEU A 152 3.11 12.70 -21.76
C LEU A 152 3.13 13.96 -20.87
N PRO A 153 2.07 14.23 -20.11
CA PRO A 153 2.17 15.25 -19.08
C PRO A 153 3.17 14.82 -18.00
N PRO A 154 3.84 15.78 -17.33
CA PRO A 154 4.63 15.46 -16.14
C PRO A 154 3.79 14.72 -15.12
N PHE A 155 4.30 13.62 -14.57
CA PHE A 155 3.60 12.78 -13.59
C PHE A 155 4.58 12.19 -12.58
N THR A 156 4.07 11.73 -11.46
CA THR A 156 4.83 11.01 -10.44
C THR A 156 4.50 9.52 -10.49
N LEU A 157 5.47 8.67 -10.85
CA LEU A 157 5.33 7.23 -10.68
C LEU A 157 5.64 6.86 -9.24
N VAL A 158 4.70 6.19 -8.57
CA VAL A 158 4.93 5.57 -7.26
C VAL A 158 4.89 4.05 -7.43
N GLY A 159 6.04 3.42 -7.35
CA GLY A 159 6.17 1.96 -7.38
C GLY A 159 6.13 1.39 -5.97
N ALA A 160 5.33 0.35 -5.73
CA ALA A 160 5.37 -0.40 -4.49
C ALA A 160 5.87 -1.83 -4.72
N THR A 161 6.73 -2.32 -3.84
CA THR A 161 7.29 -3.67 -3.95
C THR A 161 7.51 -4.32 -2.60
N THR A 162 7.28 -5.63 -2.53
CA THR A 162 7.70 -6.47 -1.41
C THR A 162 9.09 -7.08 -1.63
N ARG A 163 9.65 -6.99 -2.85
CA ARG A 163 10.88 -7.67 -3.28
C ARG A 163 11.74 -6.76 -4.15
N THR A 164 12.51 -5.87 -3.52
CA THR A 164 13.40 -4.94 -4.23
C THR A 164 14.45 -5.62 -5.11
N GLY A 165 14.93 -6.78 -4.71
CA GLY A 165 15.93 -7.56 -5.49
C GLY A 165 15.41 -8.13 -6.82
N LEU A 166 14.09 -8.09 -7.08
CA LEU A 166 13.51 -8.51 -8.35
C LEU A 166 13.35 -7.35 -9.36
N LEU A 167 13.51 -6.10 -8.91
CA LEU A 167 13.53 -4.95 -9.81
C LEU A 167 14.85 -4.87 -10.56
N THR A 168 14.79 -4.56 -11.85
CA THR A 168 16.00 -4.29 -12.61
C THR A 168 16.69 -3.02 -12.10
N THR A 169 18.01 -3.00 -12.14
CA THR A 169 18.79 -1.82 -11.75
C THR A 169 18.36 -0.57 -12.55
N PRO A 170 18.18 -0.65 -13.90
CA PRO A 170 17.74 0.50 -14.67
C PRO A 170 16.40 1.08 -14.24
N LEU A 171 15.42 0.25 -13.89
CA LEU A 171 14.14 0.75 -13.38
C LEU A 171 14.30 1.39 -12.01
N ARG A 172 15.02 0.73 -11.10
CA ARG A 172 15.21 1.20 -9.74
C ARG A 172 15.91 2.56 -9.68
N ASP A 173 16.94 2.76 -10.50
CA ASP A 173 17.76 3.98 -10.50
C ASP A 173 17.01 5.21 -11.03
N ARG A 174 15.83 5.01 -11.66
CA ARG A 174 14.94 6.08 -12.12
C ARG A 174 14.00 6.61 -11.04
N PHE A 175 13.98 5.96 -9.88
CA PHE A 175 13.25 6.49 -8.73
C PHE A 175 14.16 7.43 -7.92
N GLY A 176 13.86 8.73 -7.97
CA GLY A 176 14.62 9.76 -7.24
C GLY A 176 14.48 9.62 -5.72
N ILE A 177 13.32 9.11 -5.25
CA ILE A 177 13.08 8.84 -3.84
C ILE A 177 12.89 7.34 -3.66
N GLN A 178 13.76 6.70 -2.89
CA GLN A 178 13.66 5.28 -2.57
C GLN A 178 13.52 5.10 -1.07
N ALA A 179 12.40 4.53 -0.64
CA ALA A 179 12.08 4.35 0.76
C ALA A 179 11.78 2.89 1.10
N ARG A 180 12.32 2.44 2.22
CA ARG A 180 12.00 1.14 2.79
C ARG A 180 11.18 1.34 4.06
N LEU A 181 9.96 0.82 4.04
CA LEU A 181 9.11 0.82 5.23
C LEU A 181 9.54 -0.30 6.16
N GLU A 182 9.75 0.04 7.40
CA GLU A 182 10.15 -0.89 8.46
C GLU A 182 8.93 -1.32 9.29
N PRO A 183 8.98 -2.50 9.94
CA PRO A 183 7.96 -2.89 10.90
C PRO A 183 7.79 -1.84 12.00
N TYR A 184 6.55 -1.63 12.40
CA TYR A 184 6.20 -0.65 13.43
C TYR A 184 6.52 -1.15 14.83
N ALA A 185 6.92 -0.24 15.71
CA ALA A 185 7.02 -0.53 17.14
C ALA A 185 5.63 -0.77 17.76
N PRO A 186 5.52 -1.55 18.85
CA PRO A 186 4.24 -1.78 19.53
C PRO A 186 3.54 -0.49 19.95
N GLU A 187 4.30 0.54 20.35
CA GLU A 187 3.80 1.85 20.77
C GLU A 187 3.13 2.58 19.60
N GLU A 188 3.74 2.55 18.42
CA GLU A 188 3.18 3.12 17.20
C GLU A 188 1.91 2.38 16.76
N LEU A 189 1.91 1.05 16.84
CA LEU A 189 0.73 0.24 16.56
C LEU A 189 -0.40 0.51 17.54
N ALA A 190 -0.11 0.76 18.81
CA ALA A 190 -1.14 1.14 19.78
C ALA A 190 -1.80 2.48 19.41
N VAL A 191 -1.05 3.45 18.87
CA VAL A 191 -1.62 4.70 18.33
C VAL A 191 -2.56 4.40 17.15
N ILE A 192 -2.14 3.53 16.23
CA ILE A 192 -2.96 3.13 15.06
C ILE A 192 -4.24 2.43 15.54
N VAL A 193 -4.14 1.51 16.51
CA VAL A 193 -5.29 0.78 17.06
C VAL A 193 -6.30 1.74 17.71
N ARG A 194 -5.84 2.73 18.51
CA ARG A 194 -6.71 3.75 19.11
C ARG A 194 -7.44 4.58 18.05
N ARG A 195 -6.69 5.07 17.05
CA ARG A 195 -7.28 5.82 15.93
C ARG A 195 -8.32 4.98 15.19
N SER A 196 -8.02 3.73 14.91
CA SER A 196 -8.94 2.80 14.23
C SER A 196 -10.19 2.53 15.08
N ALA A 197 -10.03 2.35 16.38
CA ALA A 197 -11.15 2.18 17.30
C ALA A 197 -12.08 3.41 17.35
N GLN A 198 -11.51 4.62 17.33
CA GLN A 198 -12.29 5.86 17.24
C GLN A 198 -13.11 5.94 15.96
N ILE A 199 -12.50 5.62 14.80
CA ILE A 199 -13.20 5.63 13.49
C ILE A 199 -14.32 4.59 13.45
N LEU A 200 -14.11 3.44 14.10
CA LEU A 200 -15.07 2.33 14.17
C LEU A 200 -16.05 2.43 15.33
N GLU A 201 -15.98 3.49 16.14
CA GLU A 201 -16.80 3.70 17.33
C GLU A 201 -16.72 2.54 18.35
N ILE A 202 -15.54 1.92 18.47
CA ILE A 202 -15.26 0.81 19.38
C ILE A 202 -14.83 1.37 20.74
N GLY A 203 -15.51 0.94 21.81
CA GLY A 203 -15.04 1.18 23.18
C GLY A 203 -13.71 0.46 23.42
N LEU A 204 -12.64 1.21 23.64
CA LEU A 204 -11.28 0.67 23.78
C LEU A 204 -10.56 1.31 24.96
N GLU A 205 -10.01 0.50 25.84
CA GLU A 205 -9.09 0.93 26.89
C GLU A 205 -7.63 0.88 26.40
N ASP A 206 -6.78 1.68 27.03
CA ASP A 206 -5.37 1.80 26.66
C ASP A 206 -4.59 0.48 26.78
N ASP A 207 -4.90 -0.32 27.76
CA ASP A 207 -4.30 -1.64 27.95
C ASP A 207 -4.75 -2.66 26.88
N GLY A 208 -6.02 -2.57 26.45
CA GLY A 208 -6.55 -3.31 25.31
C GLY A 208 -5.82 -2.96 24.01
N ALA A 209 -5.59 -1.66 23.76
CA ALA A 209 -4.83 -1.20 22.61
C ALA A 209 -3.41 -1.76 22.59
N ARG A 210 -2.71 -1.70 23.74
CA ARG A 210 -1.35 -2.26 23.89
C ARG A 210 -1.34 -3.78 23.72
N ALA A 211 -2.32 -4.49 24.25
CA ALA A 211 -2.42 -5.94 24.13
C ALA A 211 -2.58 -6.39 22.66
N ILE A 212 -3.38 -5.67 21.86
CA ILE A 212 -3.53 -5.91 20.42
C ILE A 212 -2.24 -5.57 19.67
N ALA A 213 -1.67 -4.40 19.95
CA ALA A 213 -0.45 -3.91 19.29
C ALA A 213 0.73 -4.88 19.47
N ALA A 214 0.94 -5.39 20.68
CA ALA A 214 2.02 -6.34 20.99
C ALA A 214 1.95 -7.63 20.15
N ARG A 215 0.75 -8.03 19.73
CA ARG A 215 0.55 -9.27 18.93
C ARG A 215 0.38 -9.01 17.43
N SER A 216 0.58 -7.78 16.99
CA SER A 216 0.37 -7.36 15.58
C SER A 216 1.61 -7.51 14.70
N ARG A 217 2.70 -8.04 15.22
CA ARG A 217 3.95 -8.33 14.47
C ARG A 217 4.45 -7.14 13.64
N GLY A 218 4.42 -5.95 14.18
CA GLY A 218 4.89 -4.74 13.50
C GLY A 218 4.03 -4.30 12.30
N THR A 219 2.80 -4.82 12.14
CA THR A 219 2.03 -4.63 10.91
C THR A 219 0.66 -3.98 11.17
N PRO A 220 0.41 -2.74 10.69
CA PRO A 220 -0.87 -2.05 10.84
C PRO A 220 -2.09 -2.83 10.34
N ARG A 221 -1.96 -3.54 9.21
CA ARG A 221 -3.04 -4.39 8.68
C ARG A 221 -3.42 -5.50 9.66
N VAL A 222 -2.43 -6.13 10.31
CA VAL A 222 -2.68 -7.16 11.33
C VAL A 222 -3.33 -6.54 12.55
N ALA A 223 -2.85 -5.37 13.02
CA ALA A 223 -3.41 -4.66 14.16
C ALA A 223 -4.91 -4.34 13.95
N ASN A 224 -5.27 -3.79 12.80
CA ASN A 224 -6.66 -3.50 12.47
C ASN A 224 -7.52 -4.77 12.37
N ARG A 225 -6.98 -5.85 11.80
CA ARG A 225 -7.68 -7.14 11.74
C ARG A 225 -7.92 -7.69 13.14
N LEU A 226 -6.93 -7.66 14.02
CA LEU A 226 -7.06 -8.13 15.39
C LEU A 226 -8.05 -7.26 16.18
N LEU A 227 -8.01 -5.93 16.03
CA LEU A 227 -8.98 -5.03 16.67
C LEU A 227 -10.42 -5.40 16.33
N LYS A 228 -10.72 -5.66 15.05
CA LYS A 228 -12.07 -6.08 14.63
C LYS A 228 -12.49 -7.39 15.29
N ARG A 229 -11.61 -8.39 15.36
CA ARG A 229 -11.90 -9.68 15.98
C ARG A 229 -12.05 -9.60 17.49
N VAL A 230 -11.24 -8.77 18.14
CA VAL A 230 -11.38 -8.53 19.59
C VAL A 230 -12.65 -7.76 19.90
N ARG A 231 -13.05 -6.79 19.05
CA ARG A 231 -14.36 -6.12 19.15
C ARG A 231 -15.50 -7.14 19.12
N ASP A 232 -15.54 -8.00 18.09
CA ASP A 232 -16.61 -9.00 17.92
C ASP A 232 -16.72 -9.88 19.17
N TYR A 233 -15.58 -10.26 19.77
CA TYR A 233 -15.55 -11.02 21.02
C TYR A 233 -16.08 -10.20 22.20
N ALA A 234 -15.66 -8.95 22.34
CA ALA A 234 -16.06 -8.08 23.44
C ALA A 234 -17.57 -7.79 23.41
N GLU A 235 -18.14 -7.57 22.22
CA GLU A 235 -19.58 -7.36 22.03
C GLU A 235 -20.42 -8.58 22.44
N VAL A 236 -19.95 -9.79 22.15
CA VAL A 236 -20.71 -11.03 22.38
C VAL A 236 -20.48 -11.61 23.77
N ARG A 237 -19.30 -11.49 24.33
CA ARG A 237 -18.86 -12.19 25.55
C ARG A 237 -18.58 -11.30 26.74
N MET A 238 -18.50 -9.97 26.53
CA MET A 238 -18.19 -8.98 27.54
C MET A 238 -19.10 -7.76 27.39
N ALA A 239 -18.79 -6.68 28.07
CA ALA A 239 -19.62 -5.46 28.08
C ALA A 239 -19.46 -4.56 26.84
N GLY A 240 -18.89 -5.06 25.73
CA GLY A 240 -18.67 -4.30 24.50
C GLY A 240 -17.42 -3.40 24.54
N ILE A 241 -16.64 -3.44 25.62
CA ILE A 241 -15.42 -2.66 25.77
C ILE A 241 -14.20 -3.56 25.59
N VAL A 242 -13.27 -3.15 24.75
CA VAL A 242 -12.00 -3.83 24.50
C VAL A 242 -10.99 -3.46 25.58
N THR A 243 -10.88 -4.29 26.58
CA THR A 243 -9.87 -4.25 27.66
C THR A 243 -8.73 -5.22 27.36
N ALA A 244 -7.64 -5.19 28.15
CA ALA A 244 -6.59 -6.19 28.06
C ALA A 244 -7.13 -7.62 28.26
N ALA A 245 -8.07 -7.81 29.18
CA ALA A 245 -8.69 -9.11 29.46
C ALA A 245 -9.52 -9.59 28.25
N ALA A 246 -10.30 -8.71 27.62
CA ALA A 246 -11.06 -9.01 26.40
C ALA A 246 -10.11 -9.37 25.24
N ALA A 247 -9.06 -8.58 25.05
CA ALA A 247 -8.05 -8.83 24.02
C ALA A 247 -7.35 -10.19 24.24
N GLN A 248 -6.93 -10.49 25.47
CA GLN A 248 -6.28 -11.76 25.78
C GLN A 248 -7.19 -12.95 25.53
N ALA A 249 -8.44 -12.91 25.97
CA ALA A 249 -9.40 -13.98 25.78
C ALA A 249 -9.74 -14.20 24.30
N ALA A 250 -9.96 -13.11 23.55
CA ALA A 250 -10.21 -13.18 22.11
C ALA A 250 -9.01 -13.75 21.35
N LEU A 251 -7.80 -13.30 21.65
CA LEU A 251 -6.57 -13.75 20.97
C LEU A 251 -6.26 -15.22 21.28
N THR A 252 -6.55 -15.67 22.51
CA THR A 252 -6.47 -17.09 22.88
C THR A 252 -7.46 -17.93 22.08
N MET A 253 -8.72 -17.47 21.96
CA MET A 253 -9.74 -18.14 21.12
C MET A 253 -9.34 -18.21 19.64
N LEU A 254 -8.61 -17.21 19.14
CA LEU A 254 -8.07 -17.17 17.78
C LEU A 254 -6.75 -17.92 17.61
N GLU A 255 -6.29 -18.61 18.64
CA GLU A 255 -5.01 -19.33 18.69
C GLU A 255 -3.78 -18.46 18.36
N VAL A 256 -3.86 -17.15 18.64
CA VAL A 256 -2.77 -16.19 18.50
C VAL A 256 -1.97 -16.15 19.81
N ASP A 257 -0.71 -16.52 19.76
CA ASP A 257 0.16 -16.57 20.94
C ASP A 257 0.69 -15.18 21.37
N GLU A 258 1.53 -15.15 22.40
CA GLU A 258 2.11 -13.90 22.93
C GLU A 258 3.01 -13.16 21.93
N ARG A 259 3.56 -13.86 20.92
CA ARG A 259 4.37 -13.29 19.84
C ARG A 259 3.54 -12.89 18.61
N GLY A 260 2.22 -13.11 18.67
CA GLY A 260 1.33 -12.84 17.54
C GLY A 260 1.33 -13.92 16.47
N LEU A 261 1.89 -15.11 16.78
CA LEU A 261 1.92 -16.23 15.84
C LEU A 261 0.61 -17.01 15.91
N ASP A 262 0.02 -17.30 14.76
CA ASP A 262 -1.12 -18.19 14.67
C ASP A 262 -0.70 -19.68 14.63
N ARG A 263 -1.66 -20.57 14.53
CA ARG A 263 -1.41 -22.01 14.51
C ARG A 263 -0.49 -22.41 13.35
N LEU A 264 -0.74 -21.89 12.15
CA LEU A 264 0.05 -22.22 10.97
C LEU A 264 1.50 -21.71 11.10
N ASP A 265 1.68 -20.49 11.60
CA ASP A 265 3.02 -19.94 11.88
C ASP A 265 3.83 -20.87 12.80
N ARG A 266 3.20 -21.35 13.89
CA ARG A 266 3.85 -22.26 14.85
C ARG A 266 4.17 -23.61 14.23
N GLU A 267 3.26 -24.19 13.43
CA GLU A 267 3.50 -25.46 12.73
C GLU A 267 4.70 -25.36 11.77
N ILE A 268 4.80 -24.25 11.01
CA ILE A 268 5.93 -23.98 10.12
C ILE A 268 7.24 -23.87 10.91
N LEU A 269 7.25 -23.07 11.99
CA LEU A 269 8.44 -22.91 12.83
C LEU A 269 8.86 -24.24 13.45
N HIS A 270 7.90 -25.01 13.95
CA HIS A 270 8.19 -26.34 14.50
C HIS A 270 8.80 -27.28 13.46
N ALA A 271 8.26 -27.30 12.24
CA ALA A 271 8.79 -28.10 11.14
C ALA A 271 10.22 -27.71 10.74
N ILE A 272 10.58 -26.42 10.84
CA ILE A 272 11.94 -25.93 10.58
C ILE A 272 12.90 -26.32 11.71
N CYS A 273 12.48 -26.19 12.97
CA CYS A 273 13.31 -26.48 14.13
C CYS A 273 13.46 -28.00 14.41
N SER A 274 12.59 -28.86 13.86
CA SER A 274 12.61 -30.32 14.04
C SER A 274 13.48 -31.04 13.02
N LYS A 275 14.13 -30.33 12.08
CA LYS A 275 15.11 -30.83 11.12
C LYS A 275 16.53 -30.49 11.55
#